data_bb7d9e58d054a369db91a7ae93f9ff0a
#
_entry.id   bb7d9e58d054a369db91a7ae93f9ff0a
#
_cell.length_a   1.000
_cell.length_b   1.000
_cell.length_c   1.000
_cell.angle_alpha   90.00
_cell.angle_beta   90.00
_cell.angle_gamma   90.00
#
_symmetry.space_group_name_H-M   'P 1'
#
loop_
_entity.id
_entity.type
_entity.pdbx_description
1 polymer ?
#
loop_
_entity_poly.entity_id
_entity_poly.type
_entity_poly.pdbx_seq_one_letter_code
_entity_poly.pdbx_strand_id
1 'polypeptide(L)'
;KADLLSDDFVKEINVCPNSEAGETKEDASDQGAAKQGKENTSEHSTLKKNSVIASGQECYVSALTGDGIYELKECIGKLTPNEDMTLKIVGDLLNPGDFVILVVPIDSAAPKGRLILPQQQTIRDVLEANAAAIVVKETELKQTLERLGKRPAMVVTDSQAFEQVSAEVPKEIPLTSFSILMARYKGYLDTAVKGVEAIEKLKDGDKILISEGCTHHRQCDDIGTVKIPRWLKQHTGKDLIIETSSGTEFPEELTPYALVIHCGGCMLNEREVKYRMKCAVDQNVPFTNYGIAIAQMKGILKRSIELFPYLTEK
;
A
#
# COMPACT_ATOMS: atom_id res chain seq x y z
N LYS A 1 -2.48 -25.39 -14.52
CA LYS A 1 -1.75 -26.68 -14.80
C LYS A 1 -2.74 -27.74 -15.31
N ALA A 2 -3.48 -27.41 -16.37
CA ALA A 2 -4.45 -28.36 -16.96
C ALA A 2 -3.80 -29.62 -17.49
N ASP A 3 -2.54 -29.50 -17.92
CA ASP A 3 -1.73 -30.58 -18.53
C ASP A 3 -1.29 -31.68 -17.54
N LEU A 4 -1.45 -31.43 -16.23
CA LEU A 4 -1.00 -32.34 -15.16
C LEU A 4 -2.15 -32.91 -14.35
N LEU A 5 -3.40 -32.62 -14.73
CA LEU A 5 -4.57 -33.08 -14.00
C LEU A 5 -5.24 -34.19 -14.78
N SER A 6 -5.38 -35.37 -14.17
CA SER A 6 -6.34 -36.37 -14.60
C SER A 6 -7.77 -35.77 -14.44
N ASP A 7 -8.69 -36.25 -15.25
CA ASP A 7 -10.06 -35.69 -15.43
C ASP A 7 -10.86 -35.37 -14.15
N ASP A 8 -10.36 -35.74 -12.99
CA ASP A 8 -11.04 -35.54 -11.68
C ASP A 8 -10.60 -34.32 -10.86
N PHE A 9 -9.70 -33.45 -11.38
CA PHE A 9 -9.14 -32.33 -10.60
C PHE A 9 -9.18 -30.99 -11.32
N VAL A 10 -10.38 -30.52 -11.65
CA VAL A 10 -10.59 -29.11 -12.05
C VAL A 10 -11.02 -28.31 -10.83
N LYS A 11 -10.11 -27.53 -10.27
CA LYS A 11 -10.48 -26.54 -9.23
C LYS A 11 -11.05 -25.30 -9.90
N GLU A 12 -12.32 -25.05 -9.63
CA GLU A 12 -13.01 -23.81 -10.00
C GLU A 12 -12.38 -22.61 -9.33
N ILE A 13 -11.97 -21.63 -10.12
CA ILE A 13 -11.62 -20.30 -9.62
C ILE A 13 -12.87 -19.44 -9.73
N ASN A 14 -13.61 -19.32 -8.64
CA ASN A 14 -14.78 -18.45 -8.55
C ASN A 14 -14.37 -16.98 -8.48
N VAL A 15 -14.72 -16.19 -9.48
CA VAL A 15 -14.56 -14.74 -9.50
C VAL A 15 -15.94 -14.09 -9.42
N CYS A 16 -16.20 -13.24 -8.43
CA CYS A 16 -17.50 -12.60 -8.20
C CYS A 16 -17.95 -11.68 -9.35
N PRO A 17 -19.24 -11.71 -9.75
CA PRO A 17 -19.75 -10.86 -10.82
C PRO A 17 -20.06 -9.45 -10.33
N ASN A 18 -19.73 -8.46 -11.13
CA ASN A 18 -20.29 -7.11 -10.98
C ASN A 18 -20.88 -6.60 -12.29
N SER A 19 -22.19 -6.27 -12.16
CA SER A 19 -23.02 -5.26 -12.84
C SER A 19 -23.13 -5.23 -14.36
N GLU A 20 -24.38 -5.29 -14.73
CA GLU A 20 -25.06 -4.97 -15.97
C GLU A 20 -24.52 -3.72 -16.68
N ALA A 21 -24.24 -3.84 -17.96
CA ALA A 21 -24.15 -2.69 -18.86
C ALA A 21 -24.90 -3.01 -20.16
N GLY A 22 -25.77 -2.09 -20.48
CA GLY A 22 -26.87 -2.15 -21.42
C GLY A 22 -26.52 -2.44 -22.88
N GLU A 23 -27.51 -3.02 -23.52
CA GLU A 23 -27.62 -3.25 -24.96
C GLU A 23 -27.63 -1.94 -25.74
N THR A 24 -26.81 -1.83 -26.79
CA THR A 24 -27.14 -1.01 -27.95
C THR A 24 -27.06 -1.88 -29.19
N LYS A 25 -28.20 -1.97 -29.86
CA LYS A 25 -28.38 -2.54 -31.19
C LYS A 25 -27.82 -1.58 -32.24
N GLU A 26 -27.10 -2.09 -33.21
CA GLU A 26 -27.09 -1.54 -34.57
C GLU A 26 -27.04 -2.66 -35.61
N ASP A 27 -28.00 -2.57 -36.51
CA ASP A 27 -28.20 -3.41 -37.70
C ASP A 27 -27.17 -3.10 -38.79
N ALA A 28 -26.71 -4.12 -39.53
CA ALA A 28 -26.51 -3.99 -40.96
C ALA A 28 -26.38 -5.38 -41.66
N SER A 29 -27.26 -5.59 -42.54
CA SER A 29 -27.34 -6.62 -43.58
C SER A 29 -26.12 -6.61 -44.52
N ASP A 30 -25.65 -7.75 -45.03
CA ASP A 30 -25.79 -8.06 -46.46
C ASP A 30 -25.36 -9.49 -46.85
N GLN A 31 -25.89 -9.93 -47.97
CA GLN A 31 -26.02 -11.26 -48.55
C GLN A 31 -24.75 -11.75 -49.26
N GLY A 32 -24.61 -13.05 -49.44
CA GLY A 32 -23.87 -13.52 -50.57
C GLY A 32 -23.34 -14.96 -50.58
N ALA A 33 -24.19 -15.91 -51.00
CA ALA A 33 -23.95 -17.00 -51.91
C ALA A 33 -22.95 -18.17 -51.62
N ALA A 34 -23.54 -19.31 -51.66
CA ALA A 34 -23.06 -20.70 -51.66
C ALA A 34 -21.99 -21.09 -52.71
N LYS A 35 -21.18 -22.12 -52.36
CA LYS A 35 -20.93 -23.29 -53.23
C LYS A 35 -20.48 -24.52 -52.45
N GLN A 36 -21.07 -25.66 -52.86
CA GLN A 36 -20.90 -27.02 -52.39
C GLN A 36 -19.55 -27.61 -52.81
N GLY A 37 -19.02 -28.55 -52.03
CA GLY A 37 -17.96 -29.46 -52.43
C GLY A 37 -17.74 -30.56 -51.38
N LYS A 38 -17.96 -31.81 -51.80
CA LYS A 38 -18.15 -33.07 -51.08
C LYS A 38 -16.94 -33.60 -50.28
N GLU A 39 -17.30 -34.28 -49.19
CA GLU A 39 -16.80 -35.53 -48.59
C GLU A 39 -15.32 -35.91 -48.73
N ASN A 40 -14.64 -36.13 -47.59
CA ASN A 40 -14.11 -37.46 -47.25
C ASN A 40 -13.85 -37.58 -45.73
N THR A 41 -14.33 -38.71 -45.25
CA THR A 41 -14.24 -39.22 -43.88
C THR A 41 -12.80 -39.56 -43.47
N SER A 42 -12.36 -39.08 -42.36
CA SER A 42 -11.45 -39.81 -41.47
C SER A 42 -11.73 -39.36 -40.03
N GLU A 43 -12.26 -40.29 -39.26
CA GLU A 43 -12.42 -40.15 -37.80
C GLU A 43 -11.05 -39.99 -37.14
N HIS A 44 -10.72 -38.77 -36.79
CA HIS A 44 -9.79 -38.47 -35.69
C HIS A 44 -10.55 -37.60 -34.72
N SER A 45 -10.69 -38.10 -33.51
CA SER A 45 -11.29 -37.42 -32.37
C SER A 45 -10.66 -36.05 -32.18
N THR A 46 -11.24 -35.08 -32.81
CA THR A 46 -10.94 -33.66 -32.55
C THR A 46 -11.47 -33.32 -31.16
N LEU A 47 -10.58 -33.32 -30.18
CA LEU A 47 -10.79 -32.54 -28.97
C LEU A 47 -11.23 -31.15 -29.42
N LYS A 48 -12.48 -30.84 -29.18
CA LYS A 48 -13.06 -29.52 -29.47
C LYS A 48 -12.13 -28.48 -28.86
N LYS A 49 -11.56 -27.61 -29.70
CA LYS A 49 -10.96 -26.37 -29.29
C LYS A 49 -12.05 -25.64 -28.45
N ASN A 50 -11.99 -25.75 -27.17
CA ASN A 50 -12.86 -25.02 -26.30
C ASN A 50 -12.45 -23.55 -26.35
N SER A 51 -13.15 -22.82 -27.21
CA SER A 51 -13.23 -21.38 -27.08
C SER A 51 -13.61 -21.06 -25.62
N VAL A 52 -12.90 -20.13 -25.03
CA VAL A 52 -13.24 -19.55 -23.72
C VAL A 52 -14.70 -19.18 -23.73
N ILE A 53 -15.50 -19.92 -22.98
CA ILE A 53 -16.94 -19.60 -22.81
C ILE A 53 -16.97 -18.45 -21.80
N ALA A 54 -17.12 -17.24 -22.32
CA ALA A 54 -17.44 -16.06 -21.51
C ALA A 54 -18.91 -16.10 -21.08
N SER A 55 -19.27 -17.08 -20.27
CA SER A 55 -20.51 -17.04 -19.49
C SER A 55 -20.19 -17.34 -18.04
N GLY A 56 -19.60 -16.32 -17.36
CA GLY A 56 -19.34 -16.38 -15.92
C GLY A 56 -18.21 -17.31 -15.53
N GLN A 57 -16.94 -16.86 -15.57
CA GLN A 57 -16.02 -17.07 -14.47
C GLN A 57 -15.04 -18.23 -14.49
N GLU A 58 -14.94 -19.03 -15.54
CA GLU A 58 -13.92 -20.07 -15.61
C GLU A 58 -13.05 -19.90 -16.86
N CYS A 59 -11.73 -19.89 -16.70
CA CYS A 59 -10.77 -19.91 -17.79
C CYS A 59 -9.92 -21.17 -17.71
N TYR A 60 -10.01 -22.02 -18.72
CA TYR A 60 -9.16 -23.20 -18.86
C TYR A 60 -7.91 -22.85 -19.66
N VAL A 61 -6.75 -23.09 -19.07
CA VAL A 61 -5.46 -22.74 -19.69
C VAL A 61 -4.47 -23.89 -19.60
N SER A 62 -3.67 -24.07 -20.63
CA SER A 62 -2.51 -24.93 -20.63
C SER A 62 -1.23 -24.11 -20.64
N ALA A 63 -0.43 -24.23 -19.60
CA ALA A 63 0.89 -23.59 -19.54
C ALA A 63 1.90 -24.27 -20.49
N LEU A 64 1.65 -25.54 -20.88
CA LEU A 64 2.52 -26.28 -21.78
C LEU A 64 2.30 -25.90 -23.24
N THR A 65 1.03 -25.83 -23.68
CA THR A 65 0.67 -25.55 -25.07
C THR A 65 0.43 -24.05 -25.32
N GLY A 66 0.22 -23.26 -24.28
CA GLY A 66 -0.15 -21.85 -24.39
C GLY A 66 -1.63 -21.62 -24.66
N ASP A 67 -2.44 -22.69 -24.77
CA ASP A 67 -3.87 -22.59 -25.06
C ASP A 67 -4.59 -21.83 -23.91
N GLY A 68 -5.48 -20.91 -24.27
CA GLY A 68 -6.27 -20.12 -23.34
C GLY A 68 -5.51 -19.01 -22.58
N ILE A 69 -4.20 -18.87 -22.74
CA ILE A 69 -3.40 -17.85 -22.03
C ILE A 69 -3.76 -16.43 -22.49
N TYR A 70 -4.02 -16.24 -23.78
CA TYR A 70 -4.43 -14.93 -24.30
C TYR A 70 -5.79 -14.52 -23.72
N GLU A 71 -6.75 -15.41 -23.76
CA GLU A 71 -8.10 -15.22 -23.24
C GLU A 71 -8.10 -14.96 -21.72
N LEU A 72 -7.25 -15.67 -20.99
CA LEU A 72 -7.06 -15.40 -19.55
C LEU A 72 -6.54 -13.97 -19.31
N LYS A 73 -5.57 -13.50 -20.10
CA LYS A 73 -5.06 -12.12 -20.00
C LYS A 73 -6.15 -11.08 -20.30
N GLU A 74 -6.95 -11.31 -21.34
CA GLU A 74 -8.09 -10.46 -21.68
C GLU A 74 -9.14 -10.44 -20.56
N CYS A 75 -9.47 -11.59 -19.99
CA CYS A 75 -10.37 -11.68 -18.86
C CYS A 75 -9.83 -10.92 -17.64
N ILE A 76 -8.55 -11.10 -17.30
CA ILE A 76 -7.91 -10.37 -16.21
C ILE A 76 -7.94 -8.85 -16.48
N GLY A 77 -7.66 -8.43 -17.74
CA GLY A 77 -7.74 -7.02 -18.13
C GLY A 77 -9.13 -6.41 -17.94
N LYS A 78 -10.19 -7.17 -18.21
CA LYS A 78 -11.58 -6.72 -18.01
C LYS A 78 -12.02 -6.71 -16.55
N LEU A 79 -11.39 -7.50 -15.68
CA LEU A 79 -11.63 -7.52 -14.23
C LEU A 79 -10.95 -6.38 -13.49
N THR A 80 -10.11 -5.60 -14.17
CA THR A 80 -9.50 -4.42 -13.56
C THR A 80 -10.63 -3.41 -13.30
N PRO A 81 -10.86 -2.98 -12.06
CA PRO A 81 -11.89 -1.98 -11.77
C PRO A 81 -11.59 -0.72 -12.58
N ASN A 82 -12.55 -0.25 -13.36
CA ASN A 82 -12.48 1.05 -14.06
C ASN A 82 -12.61 2.25 -13.10
N GLU A 83 -12.59 1.99 -11.81
CA GLU A 83 -12.53 3.05 -10.83
C GLU A 83 -11.07 3.49 -10.70
N ASP A 84 -10.73 4.54 -11.42
CA ASP A 84 -9.72 5.52 -11.01
C ASP A 84 -10.17 6.14 -9.67
N MET A 85 -10.31 5.33 -8.64
CA MET A 85 -10.19 5.79 -7.27
C MET A 85 -8.74 6.23 -7.15
N THR A 86 -8.43 7.41 -7.66
CA THR A 86 -7.14 8.05 -7.45
C THR A 86 -7.02 8.27 -5.95
N LEU A 87 -6.42 7.29 -5.28
CA LEU A 87 -6.14 7.36 -3.86
C LEU A 87 -5.32 8.62 -3.65
N LYS A 88 -5.87 9.59 -2.94
CA LYS A 88 -5.19 10.83 -2.63
C LYS A 88 -4.30 10.64 -1.42
N ILE A 89 -3.13 11.26 -1.45
CA ILE A 89 -2.22 11.27 -0.30
C ILE A 89 -2.73 12.30 0.70
N VAL A 90 -2.94 13.53 0.24
CA VAL A 90 -3.34 14.68 1.04
C VAL A 90 -4.20 15.69 0.27
N GLY A 91 -4.23 15.59 -1.06
CA GLY A 91 -4.84 16.59 -1.93
C GLY A 91 -6.34 16.78 -1.71
N ASP A 92 -7.06 15.75 -1.29
CA ASP A 92 -8.49 15.82 -0.92
C ASP A 92 -8.77 16.54 0.41
N LEU A 93 -7.73 16.82 1.19
CA LEU A 93 -7.80 17.59 2.45
C LEU A 93 -7.45 19.07 2.25
N LEU A 94 -7.18 19.48 1.01
CA LEU A 94 -6.68 20.81 0.66
C LEU A 94 -7.69 21.57 -0.19
N ASN A 95 -7.71 22.90 -0.04
CA ASN A 95 -8.42 23.80 -0.94
C ASN A 95 -7.43 24.47 -1.88
N PRO A 96 -7.84 24.86 -3.09
CA PRO A 96 -7.01 25.64 -3.99
C PRO A 96 -6.46 26.91 -3.31
N GLY A 97 -5.15 27.14 -3.45
CA GLY A 97 -4.44 28.26 -2.82
C GLY A 97 -4.03 28.04 -1.37
N ASP A 98 -4.22 26.85 -0.81
CA ASP A 98 -3.66 26.48 0.49
C ASP A 98 -2.14 26.34 0.43
N PHE A 99 -1.49 26.48 1.60
CA PHE A 99 -0.06 26.23 1.78
C PHE A 99 0.13 24.98 2.65
N VAL A 100 0.99 24.07 2.20
CA VAL A 100 1.43 22.91 2.98
C VAL A 100 2.93 23.02 3.21
N ILE A 101 3.37 22.93 4.45
CA ILE A 101 4.80 22.88 4.78
C ILE A 101 5.22 21.41 4.87
N LEU A 102 6.22 21.04 4.08
CA LEU A 102 6.83 19.72 4.06
C LEU A 102 8.21 19.82 4.71
N VAL A 103 8.35 19.23 5.89
CA VAL A 103 9.61 19.22 6.64
C VAL A 103 10.40 17.97 6.25
N VAL A 104 11.52 18.19 5.58
CA VAL A 104 12.35 17.15 4.99
C VAL A 104 13.76 17.22 5.57
N PRO A 105 14.09 16.36 6.55
CA PRO A 105 15.46 16.25 7.04
C PRO A 105 16.42 15.85 5.92
N ILE A 106 17.64 16.33 5.97
CA ILE A 106 18.70 15.87 5.06
C ILE A 106 19.29 14.59 5.64
N ASP A 107 18.73 13.46 5.23
CA ASP A 107 19.19 12.15 5.64
C ASP A 107 20.40 11.71 4.80
N SER A 108 21.48 11.29 5.48
CA SER A 108 22.67 10.75 4.82
C SER A 108 22.42 9.42 4.09
N ALA A 109 21.37 8.70 4.47
CA ALA A 109 20.93 7.45 3.83
C ALA A 109 20.12 7.70 2.55
N ALA A 110 19.58 8.92 2.36
CA ALA A 110 18.87 9.26 1.14
C ALA A 110 19.82 9.39 -0.05
N PRO A 111 19.39 9.04 -1.28
CA PRO A 111 20.18 9.24 -2.47
C PRO A 111 20.56 10.72 -2.63
N LYS A 112 21.86 11.00 -2.84
CA LYS A 112 22.36 12.38 -3.02
C LYS A 112 21.59 13.09 -4.15
N GLY A 113 21.16 14.32 -3.88
CA GLY A 113 20.46 15.16 -4.85
C GLY A 113 19.03 14.76 -5.16
N ARG A 114 18.40 13.90 -4.35
CA ARG A 114 17.01 13.45 -4.56
C ARG A 114 16.22 13.51 -3.27
N LEU A 115 14.94 13.84 -3.40
CA LEU A 115 13.93 13.53 -2.39
C LEU A 115 13.55 12.06 -2.48
N ILE A 116 13.14 11.44 -1.38
CA ILE A 116 12.62 10.09 -1.39
C ILE A 116 11.20 10.06 -1.99
N LEU A 117 10.78 8.90 -2.48
CA LEU A 117 9.53 8.76 -3.22
C LEU A 117 8.29 9.29 -2.46
N PRO A 118 8.07 9.03 -1.16
CA PRO A 118 6.93 9.60 -0.43
C PRO A 118 6.87 11.13 -0.45
N GLN A 119 8.04 11.78 -0.36
CA GLN A 119 8.13 13.25 -0.39
C GLN A 119 7.76 13.79 -1.78
N GLN A 120 8.29 13.18 -2.85
CA GLN A 120 7.98 13.55 -4.24
C GLN A 120 6.50 13.36 -4.55
N GLN A 121 5.91 12.23 -4.15
CA GLN A 121 4.49 11.94 -4.36
C GLN A 121 3.59 12.91 -3.60
N THR A 122 3.93 13.25 -2.36
CA THR A 122 3.18 14.24 -1.58
C THR A 122 3.24 15.63 -2.22
N ILE A 123 4.42 16.08 -2.68
CA ILE A 123 4.55 17.34 -3.41
C ILE A 123 3.65 17.34 -4.64
N ARG A 124 3.67 16.26 -5.42
CA ARG A 124 2.85 16.12 -6.62
C ARG A 124 1.36 16.19 -6.31
N ASP A 125 0.91 15.48 -5.28
CA ASP A 125 -0.50 15.47 -4.88
C ASP A 125 -0.99 16.84 -4.37
N VAL A 126 -0.13 17.59 -3.66
CA VAL A 126 -0.40 18.99 -3.25
C VAL A 126 -0.58 19.89 -4.48
N LEU A 127 0.29 19.77 -5.48
CA LEU A 127 0.22 20.57 -6.71
C LEU A 127 -1.03 20.23 -7.54
N GLU A 128 -1.43 18.96 -7.61
CA GLU A 128 -2.64 18.52 -8.29
C GLU A 128 -3.92 19.03 -7.59
N ALA A 129 -3.85 19.33 -6.30
CA ALA A 129 -4.92 20.00 -5.55
C ALA A 129 -4.96 21.51 -5.75
N ASN A 130 -4.13 22.09 -6.65
CA ASN A 130 -3.95 23.54 -6.83
C ASN A 130 -3.52 24.25 -5.54
N ALA A 131 -2.80 23.57 -4.67
CA ALA A 131 -2.19 24.11 -3.45
C ALA A 131 -0.66 24.29 -3.64
N ALA A 132 -0.02 24.99 -2.73
CA ALA A 132 1.43 25.23 -2.76
C ALA A 132 2.16 24.41 -1.71
N ALA A 133 3.25 23.73 -2.11
CA ALA A 133 4.15 23.01 -1.20
C ALA A 133 5.37 23.86 -0.89
N ILE A 134 5.64 24.08 0.40
CA ILE A 134 6.83 24.76 0.90
C ILE A 134 7.72 23.70 1.56
N VAL A 135 8.84 23.37 0.94
CA VAL A 135 9.75 22.34 1.42
C VAL A 135 10.88 22.97 2.21
N VAL A 136 11.05 22.57 3.46
CA VAL A 136 12.05 23.11 4.38
C VAL A 136 12.75 22.01 5.16
N LYS A 137 13.93 22.30 5.70
CA LYS A 137 14.54 21.45 6.70
C LYS A 137 13.91 21.70 8.09
N GLU A 138 14.08 20.75 8.97
CA GLU A 138 13.63 20.86 10.36
C GLU A 138 14.16 22.11 11.06
N THR A 139 15.40 22.50 10.76
CA THR A 139 16.07 23.69 11.34
C THR A 139 15.49 25.01 10.85
N GLU A 140 14.75 25.03 9.74
CA GLU A 140 14.20 26.23 9.10
C GLU A 140 12.71 26.40 9.34
N LEU A 141 12.06 25.40 9.95
CA LEU A 141 10.61 25.35 10.14
C LEU A 141 10.08 26.56 10.91
N LYS A 142 10.65 26.85 12.06
CA LYS A 142 10.22 27.96 12.92
C LYS A 142 10.24 29.29 12.18
N GLN A 143 11.36 29.60 11.53
CA GLN A 143 11.52 30.85 10.77
C GLN A 143 10.55 30.91 9.58
N THR A 144 10.29 29.77 8.93
CA THR A 144 9.31 29.69 7.83
C THR A 144 7.90 30.00 8.32
N LEU A 145 7.48 29.39 9.44
CA LEU A 145 6.16 29.65 10.06
C LEU A 145 5.99 31.14 10.41
N GLU A 146 7.04 31.78 10.98
CA GLU A 146 7.00 33.20 11.35
C GLU A 146 6.92 34.13 10.12
N ARG A 147 7.57 33.76 9.00
CA ARG A 147 7.65 34.60 7.77
C ARG A 147 6.50 34.40 6.78
N LEU A 148 5.77 33.28 6.91
CA LEU A 148 4.76 32.91 5.90
C LEU A 148 3.58 33.90 5.83
N GLY A 149 3.33 34.68 6.89
CA GLY A 149 2.26 35.69 6.95
C GLY A 149 0.83 35.11 6.85
N LYS A 150 0.69 33.83 6.52
CA LYS A 150 -0.58 33.10 6.45
C LYS A 150 -0.39 31.73 7.09
N ARG A 151 -1.40 31.28 7.83
CA ARG A 151 -1.39 29.96 8.44
C ARG A 151 -1.38 28.86 7.38
N PRO A 152 -0.45 27.89 7.43
CA PRO A 152 -0.50 26.73 6.53
C PRO A 152 -1.70 25.83 6.87
N ALA A 153 -2.23 25.16 5.85
CA ALA A 153 -3.30 24.18 6.04
C ALA A 153 -2.85 23.00 6.90
N MET A 154 -1.58 22.59 6.73
CA MET A 154 -0.96 21.55 7.55
C MET A 154 0.57 21.58 7.43
N VAL A 155 1.21 20.86 8.36
CA VAL A 155 2.64 20.52 8.31
C VAL A 155 2.76 19.00 8.19
N VAL A 156 3.57 18.55 7.23
CA VAL A 156 3.92 17.14 7.02
C VAL A 156 5.39 16.96 7.26
N THR A 157 5.78 16.01 8.10
CA THR A 157 7.18 15.80 8.48
C THR A 157 7.63 14.37 8.26
N ASP A 158 8.94 14.16 8.22
CA ASP A 158 9.51 12.83 8.37
C ASP A 158 9.35 12.34 9.82
N SER A 159 9.10 11.04 9.98
CA SER A 159 8.86 10.45 11.30
C SER A 159 10.06 10.57 12.25
N GLN A 160 11.27 10.70 11.72
CA GLN A 160 12.48 10.90 12.53
C GLN A 160 12.54 12.30 13.16
N ALA A 161 11.99 13.32 12.48
CA ALA A 161 11.95 14.71 12.97
C ALA A 161 10.69 15.02 13.79
N PHE A 162 9.79 14.06 14.00
CA PHE A 162 8.49 14.28 14.62
C PHE A 162 8.57 14.99 15.97
N GLU A 163 9.48 14.58 16.85
CA GLU A 163 9.60 15.14 18.20
C GLU A 163 9.95 16.64 18.14
N GLN A 164 10.96 17.00 17.36
CA GLN A 164 11.37 18.40 17.18
C GLN A 164 10.25 19.22 16.52
N VAL A 165 9.72 18.74 15.40
CA VAL A 165 8.69 19.43 14.62
C VAL A 165 7.42 19.62 15.44
N SER A 166 7.01 18.63 16.24
CA SER A 166 5.82 18.72 17.08
C SER A 166 5.94 19.76 18.20
N ALA A 167 7.16 20.03 18.65
CA ALA A 167 7.43 21.06 19.64
C ALA A 167 7.39 22.49 19.04
N GLU A 168 7.75 22.62 17.75
CA GLU A 168 7.81 23.93 17.07
C GLU A 168 6.48 24.33 16.41
N VAL A 169 5.67 23.36 15.96
CA VAL A 169 4.41 23.61 15.26
C VAL A 169 3.30 23.94 16.27
N PRO A 170 2.64 25.11 16.20
CA PRO A 170 1.49 25.44 17.01
C PRO A 170 0.40 24.36 16.96
N LYS A 171 -0.31 24.16 18.09
CA LYS A 171 -1.33 23.09 18.21
C LYS A 171 -2.49 23.27 17.23
N GLU A 172 -2.77 24.50 16.84
CA GLU A 172 -3.83 24.86 15.91
C GLU A 172 -3.52 24.47 14.47
N ILE A 173 -2.26 24.18 14.16
CA ILE A 173 -1.85 23.74 12.83
C ILE A 173 -1.83 22.21 12.81
N PRO A 174 -2.61 21.58 11.93
CA PRO A 174 -2.58 20.13 11.75
C PRO A 174 -1.17 19.64 11.43
N LEU A 175 -0.77 18.55 12.08
CA LEU A 175 0.55 17.95 11.93
C LEU A 175 0.41 16.45 11.64
N THR A 176 1.05 15.99 10.58
CA THR A 176 1.12 14.56 10.25
C THR A 176 2.49 14.18 9.70
N SER A 177 2.68 12.94 9.27
CA SER A 177 3.93 12.49 8.65
C SER A 177 3.72 11.84 7.29
N PHE A 178 4.79 11.83 6.48
CA PHE A 178 4.80 11.10 5.22
C PHE A 178 4.42 9.62 5.40
N SER A 179 4.86 8.97 6.46
CA SER A 179 4.54 7.57 6.73
C SER A 179 3.06 7.33 7.02
N ILE A 180 2.39 8.25 7.72
CA ILE A 180 0.95 8.20 7.99
C ILE A 180 0.18 8.43 6.69
N LEU A 181 0.57 9.45 5.91
CA LEU A 181 -0.03 9.73 4.61
C LEU A 181 0.12 8.56 3.63
N MET A 182 1.28 7.91 3.60
CA MET A 182 1.51 6.73 2.77
C MET A 182 0.68 5.52 3.24
N ALA A 183 0.49 5.33 4.54
CA ALA A 183 -0.40 4.29 5.06
C ALA A 183 -1.85 4.53 4.63
N ARG A 184 -2.30 5.79 4.64
CA ARG A 184 -3.60 6.20 4.11
C ARG A 184 -3.72 5.93 2.61
N TYR A 185 -2.76 6.43 1.84
CA TYR A 185 -2.70 6.26 0.38
C TYR A 185 -2.74 4.78 -0.03
N LYS A 186 -2.06 3.92 0.71
CA LYS A 186 -2.04 2.47 0.46
C LYS A 186 -3.19 1.71 1.13
N GLY A 187 -4.12 2.39 1.79
CA GLY A 187 -5.37 1.84 2.32
C GLY A 187 -5.22 0.92 3.52
N TYR A 188 -4.22 1.11 4.38
CA TYR A 188 -4.03 0.31 5.60
C TYR A 188 -3.87 1.14 6.89
N LEU A 189 -4.15 2.45 6.84
CA LEU A 189 -3.96 3.35 7.98
C LEU A 189 -4.78 2.92 9.22
N ASP A 190 -6.05 2.56 9.05
CA ASP A 190 -6.92 2.12 10.15
C ASP A 190 -6.35 0.88 10.86
N THR A 191 -5.91 -0.11 10.10
CA THR A 191 -5.29 -1.33 10.66
C THR A 191 -3.99 -1.01 11.40
N ALA A 192 -3.16 -0.13 10.83
CA ALA A 192 -1.88 0.22 11.45
C ALA A 192 -2.03 1.04 12.73
N VAL A 193 -3.04 1.93 12.79
CA VAL A 193 -3.37 2.70 14.02
C VAL A 193 -3.93 1.79 15.11
N LYS A 194 -4.78 0.82 14.76
CA LYS A 194 -5.24 -0.18 15.74
C LYS A 194 -4.11 -1.10 16.20
N GLY A 195 -3.28 -1.54 15.24
CA GLY A 195 -2.19 -2.48 15.54
C GLY A 195 -1.12 -1.89 16.45
N VAL A 196 -0.88 -0.57 16.40
CA VAL A 196 0.15 0.07 17.22
C VAL A 196 -0.16 0.04 18.72
N GLU A 197 -1.42 -0.09 19.11
CA GLU A 197 -1.83 -0.22 20.52
C GLU A 197 -1.22 -1.48 21.18
N ALA A 198 -0.80 -2.46 20.40
CA ALA A 198 -0.12 -3.64 20.91
C ALA A 198 1.21 -3.30 21.59
N ILE A 199 1.86 -2.18 21.26
CA ILE A 199 3.11 -1.74 21.89
C ILE A 199 2.93 -1.61 23.42
N GLU A 200 1.79 -1.09 23.86
CA GLU A 200 1.50 -0.89 25.29
C GLU A 200 1.20 -2.22 26.05
N LYS A 201 1.00 -3.31 25.31
CA LYS A 201 0.64 -4.62 25.86
C LYS A 201 1.79 -5.62 25.82
N LEU A 202 2.95 -5.23 25.27
CA LEU A 202 4.12 -6.09 25.13
C LEU A 202 4.69 -6.55 26.49
N LYS A 203 5.20 -7.75 26.50
CA LYS A 203 5.78 -8.42 27.67
C LYS A 203 7.23 -8.81 27.41
N ASP A 204 7.99 -9.10 28.46
CA ASP A 204 9.33 -9.65 28.33
C ASP A 204 9.29 -10.98 27.58
N GLY A 205 10.18 -11.11 26.60
CA GLY A 205 10.28 -12.29 25.75
C GLY A 205 9.37 -12.26 24.51
N ASP A 206 8.49 -11.26 24.36
CA ASP A 206 7.66 -11.14 23.15
C ASP A 206 8.54 -10.93 21.90
N LYS A 207 8.16 -11.63 20.83
CA LYS A 207 8.81 -11.49 19.53
C LYS A 207 8.16 -10.39 18.70
N ILE A 208 8.97 -9.53 18.12
CA ILE A 208 8.56 -8.46 17.21
C ILE A 208 9.19 -8.70 15.85
N LEU A 209 8.39 -8.72 14.81
CA LEU A 209 8.87 -8.73 13.43
C LEU A 209 9.01 -7.30 12.91
N ILE A 210 10.23 -6.89 12.57
CA ILE A 210 10.50 -5.66 11.83
C ILE A 210 10.69 -6.03 10.37
N SER A 211 9.73 -5.63 9.50
CA SER A 211 9.70 -6.04 8.10
C SER A 211 9.99 -4.86 7.17
N GLU A 212 11.00 -5.01 6.32
CA GLU A 212 11.40 -4.03 5.32
C GLU A 212 10.99 -4.49 3.92
N GLY A 213 10.38 -3.60 3.16
CA GLY A 213 9.91 -3.88 1.80
C GLY A 213 10.99 -3.83 0.72
N CYS A 214 12.21 -3.47 1.07
CA CYS A 214 13.33 -3.36 0.13
C CYS A 214 14.64 -3.80 0.78
N THR A 215 15.63 -4.09 -0.06
CA THR A 215 17.00 -4.43 0.34
C THR A 215 17.90 -3.21 0.17
N HIS A 216 17.62 -2.13 0.90
CA HIS A 216 18.50 -0.97 0.87
C HIS A 216 19.79 -1.19 1.68
N HIS A 217 20.81 -0.43 1.38
CA HIS A 217 22.07 -0.52 2.13
C HIS A 217 21.87 -0.01 3.56
N ARG A 218 21.96 -0.91 4.54
CA ARG A 218 21.83 -0.58 5.96
C ARG A 218 23.02 0.24 6.43
N GLN A 219 22.73 1.33 7.11
CA GLN A 219 23.75 2.15 7.76
C GLN A 219 23.86 1.81 9.26
N CYS A 220 24.93 2.27 9.90
CA CYS A 220 25.18 2.01 11.33
C CYS A 220 24.06 2.51 12.27
N ASP A 221 23.23 3.46 11.80
CA ASP A 221 22.11 4.03 12.58
C ASP A 221 20.77 3.87 11.86
N ASP A 222 20.58 2.68 11.29
CA ASP A 222 19.37 2.32 10.53
C ASP A 222 18.10 2.37 11.40
N ILE A 223 16.98 2.82 10.78
CA ILE A 223 15.72 3.02 11.50
C ILE A 223 15.15 1.70 11.98
N GLY A 224 15.08 0.70 11.09
CA GLY A 224 14.42 -0.58 11.37
C GLY A 224 15.23 -1.44 12.34
N THR A 225 16.51 -1.61 12.05
CA THR A 225 17.35 -2.57 12.77
C THR A 225 18.01 -2.03 14.02
N VAL A 226 18.11 -0.69 14.18
CA VAL A 226 18.80 -0.05 15.29
C VAL A 226 17.90 0.87 16.10
N LYS A 227 17.26 1.86 15.44
CA LYS A 227 16.51 2.91 16.16
C LYS A 227 15.21 2.38 16.76
N ILE A 228 14.38 1.69 15.99
CA ILE A 228 13.09 1.17 16.47
C ILE A 228 13.28 0.17 17.62
N PRO A 229 14.17 -0.83 17.56
CA PRO A 229 14.44 -1.70 18.70
C PRO A 229 14.83 -0.95 19.98
N ARG A 230 15.72 0.05 19.84
CA ARG A 230 16.14 0.89 20.95
C ARG A 230 14.97 1.68 21.55
N TRP A 231 14.14 2.30 20.71
CA TRP A 231 12.98 3.07 21.15
C TRP A 231 11.90 2.19 21.76
N LEU A 232 11.66 1.00 21.23
CA LEU A 232 10.74 0.02 21.85
C LEU A 232 11.21 -0.35 23.25
N LYS A 233 12.49 -0.68 23.42
CA LYS A 233 13.05 -1.00 24.74
C LYS A 233 12.94 0.19 25.70
N GLN A 234 13.23 1.40 25.25
CA GLN A 234 13.11 2.62 26.06
C GLN A 234 11.66 2.92 26.47
N HIS A 235 10.70 2.74 25.55
CA HIS A 235 9.29 3.03 25.78
C HIS A 235 8.62 1.99 26.68
N THR A 236 8.82 0.70 26.38
CA THR A 236 8.16 -0.39 27.09
C THR A 236 8.87 -0.83 28.35
N GLY A 237 10.18 -0.61 28.44
CA GLY A 237 11.05 -1.16 29.51
C GLY A 237 11.21 -2.68 29.45
N LYS A 238 10.80 -3.33 28.35
CA LYS A 238 10.79 -4.78 28.18
C LYS A 238 12.00 -5.31 27.40
N ASP A 239 12.39 -6.53 27.70
CA ASP A 239 13.35 -7.26 26.90
C ASP A 239 12.63 -8.04 25.79
N LEU A 240 12.64 -7.47 24.58
CA LEU A 240 11.94 -7.98 23.41
C LEU A 240 12.90 -8.73 22.48
N ILE A 241 12.39 -9.75 21.80
CA ILE A 241 13.11 -10.48 20.77
C ILE A 241 12.80 -9.85 19.43
N ILE A 242 13.78 -9.24 18.78
CA ILE A 242 13.59 -8.57 17.49
C ILE A 242 14.06 -9.49 16.37
N GLU A 243 13.17 -9.82 15.47
CA GLU A 243 13.47 -10.50 14.20
C GLU A 243 13.23 -9.54 13.04
N THR A 244 14.03 -9.68 11.97
CA THR A 244 13.95 -8.78 10.82
C THR A 244 13.77 -9.58 9.53
N SER A 245 12.93 -9.06 8.62
CA SER A 245 12.81 -9.55 7.25
C SER A 245 13.02 -8.41 6.26
N SER A 246 13.49 -8.71 5.04
CA SER A 246 13.73 -7.68 4.02
C SER A 246 13.41 -8.15 2.61
N GLY A 247 13.06 -7.21 1.75
CA GLY A 247 12.73 -7.49 0.35
C GLY A 247 11.50 -8.38 0.21
N THR A 248 11.66 -9.53 -0.43
CA THR A 248 10.59 -10.52 -0.64
C THR A 248 10.45 -11.54 0.49
N GLU A 249 11.34 -11.53 1.46
CA GLU A 249 11.37 -12.48 2.59
C GLU A 249 10.37 -12.05 3.67
N PHE A 250 9.09 -12.16 3.38
CA PHE A 250 8.05 -11.95 4.39
C PHE A 250 7.56 -13.31 4.89
N PRO A 251 7.60 -13.59 6.21
CA PRO A 251 7.22 -14.90 6.76
C PRO A 251 5.75 -15.22 6.48
N GLU A 252 5.47 -16.47 6.11
CA GLU A 252 4.11 -16.98 5.94
C GLU A 252 3.41 -17.18 7.29
N GLU A 253 4.16 -17.65 8.30
CA GLU A 253 3.66 -17.83 9.66
C GLU A 253 4.04 -16.64 10.54
N LEU A 254 3.03 -15.92 11.01
CA LEU A 254 3.19 -14.72 11.84
C LEU A 254 2.73 -14.94 13.29
N THR A 255 2.09 -16.05 13.60
CA THR A 255 1.56 -16.36 14.94
C THR A 255 2.59 -16.29 16.08
N PRO A 256 3.91 -16.54 15.88
CA PRO A 256 4.90 -16.35 16.92
C PRO A 256 5.16 -14.89 17.32
N TYR A 257 4.71 -13.91 16.52
CA TYR A 257 5.00 -12.50 16.76
C TYR A 257 3.85 -11.81 17.50
N ALA A 258 4.18 -11.04 18.51
CA ALA A 258 3.24 -10.18 19.24
C ALA A 258 2.88 -8.90 18.45
N LEU A 259 3.75 -8.50 17.50
CA LEU A 259 3.56 -7.33 16.66
C LEU A 259 4.41 -7.42 15.40
N VAL A 260 3.85 -6.99 14.27
CA VAL A 260 4.59 -6.73 13.02
C VAL A 260 4.70 -5.21 12.83
N ILE A 261 5.94 -4.72 12.71
CA ILE A 261 6.24 -3.32 12.40
C ILE A 261 6.84 -3.27 10.99
N HIS A 262 6.04 -2.86 10.01
CA HIS A 262 6.46 -2.79 8.61
C HIS A 262 7.08 -1.43 8.29
N CYS A 263 8.07 -1.36 7.41
CA CYS A 263 8.54 -0.08 6.90
C CYS A 263 7.45 0.67 6.12
N GLY A 264 7.68 1.93 5.72
CA GLY A 264 6.72 2.70 4.93
C GLY A 264 6.36 2.09 3.57
N GLY A 265 7.08 1.04 3.15
CA GLY A 265 6.81 0.30 1.91
C GLY A 265 6.91 1.18 0.66
N CYS A 266 7.76 2.21 0.66
CA CYS A 266 7.87 3.17 -0.44
C CYS A 266 8.19 2.53 -1.80
N MET A 267 8.94 1.42 -1.79
CA MET A 267 9.31 0.66 -3.00
C MET A 267 8.35 -0.48 -3.31
N LEU A 268 7.42 -0.79 -2.42
CA LEU A 268 6.38 -1.80 -2.65
C LEU A 268 5.14 -1.16 -3.28
N ASN A 269 4.50 -1.92 -4.17
CA ASN A 269 3.18 -1.53 -4.64
C ASN A 269 2.13 -1.69 -3.52
N GLU A 270 0.97 -1.09 -3.71
CA GLU A 270 -0.13 -1.12 -2.75
C GLU A 270 -0.61 -2.55 -2.44
N ARG A 271 -0.70 -3.40 -3.48
CA ARG A 271 -1.16 -4.79 -3.35
C ARG A 271 -0.27 -5.61 -2.44
N GLU A 272 1.05 -5.46 -2.57
CA GLU A 272 2.02 -6.18 -1.75
C GLU A 272 1.93 -5.77 -0.28
N VAL A 273 1.82 -4.47 0.01
CA VAL A 273 1.66 -4.00 1.40
C VAL A 273 0.35 -4.48 1.99
N LYS A 274 -0.76 -4.42 1.23
CA LYS A 274 -2.06 -4.95 1.66
C LYS A 274 -2.02 -6.46 1.87
N TYR A 275 -1.30 -7.20 1.03
CA TYR A 275 -1.10 -8.64 1.21
C TYR A 275 -0.41 -8.94 2.53
N ARG A 276 0.73 -8.30 2.83
CA ARG A 276 1.47 -8.49 4.08
C ARG A 276 0.63 -8.12 5.30
N MET A 277 -0.08 -7.00 5.23
CA MET A 277 -1.04 -6.61 6.27
C MET A 277 -2.12 -7.68 6.46
N LYS A 278 -2.72 -8.17 5.36
CA LYS A 278 -3.76 -9.19 5.42
C LYS A 278 -3.24 -10.49 6.03
N CYS A 279 -2.03 -10.94 5.69
CA CYS A 279 -1.40 -12.10 6.31
C CYS A 279 -1.32 -11.96 7.84
N ALA A 280 -1.01 -10.76 8.36
CA ALA A 280 -0.98 -10.52 9.80
C ALA A 280 -2.39 -10.50 10.42
N VAL A 281 -3.34 -9.81 9.78
CA VAL A 281 -4.73 -9.71 10.24
C VAL A 281 -5.41 -11.08 10.27
N ASP A 282 -5.25 -11.89 9.22
CA ASP A 282 -5.86 -13.23 9.11
C ASP A 282 -5.33 -14.18 10.21
N GLN A 283 -4.12 -13.92 10.71
CA GLN A 283 -3.50 -14.66 11.83
C GLN A 283 -3.71 -13.99 13.19
N ASN A 284 -4.52 -12.91 13.26
CA ASN A 284 -4.74 -12.12 14.47
C ASN A 284 -3.46 -11.52 15.07
N VAL A 285 -2.46 -11.20 14.24
CA VAL A 285 -1.24 -10.54 14.66
C VAL A 285 -1.35 -9.04 14.40
N PRO A 286 -1.15 -8.17 15.40
CA PRO A 286 -1.16 -6.73 15.21
C PRO A 286 -0.15 -6.28 14.17
N PHE A 287 -0.55 -5.35 13.29
CA PHE A 287 0.27 -4.82 12.22
C PHE A 287 0.29 -3.29 12.26
N THR A 288 1.49 -2.71 12.22
CA THR A 288 1.68 -1.26 12.15
C THR A 288 2.85 -0.90 11.24
N ASN A 289 3.14 0.39 11.08
CA ASN A 289 4.32 0.84 10.34
C ASN A 289 5.29 1.65 11.20
N TYR A 290 6.50 1.88 10.67
CA TYR A 290 7.57 2.63 11.35
C TYR A 290 7.10 3.98 11.86
N GLY A 291 6.44 4.78 11.02
CA GLY A 291 6.04 6.14 11.39
C GLY A 291 4.97 6.18 12.46
N ILE A 292 4.00 5.29 12.40
CA ILE A 292 2.93 5.18 13.40
C ILE A 292 3.50 4.65 14.72
N ALA A 293 4.40 3.65 14.68
CA ALA A 293 5.09 3.15 15.85
C ALA A 293 5.95 4.24 16.52
N ILE A 294 6.68 5.03 15.74
CA ILE A 294 7.47 6.16 16.25
C ILE A 294 6.55 7.21 16.87
N ALA A 295 5.45 7.57 16.21
CA ALA A 295 4.48 8.54 16.72
C ALA A 295 3.85 8.09 18.05
N GLN A 296 3.54 6.79 18.19
CA GLN A 296 3.05 6.20 19.44
C GLN A 296 4.08 6.32 20.54
N MET A 297 5.28 5.81 20.33
CA MET A 297 6.36 5.84 21.32
C MET A 297 6.77 7.26 21.75
N LYS A 298 6.57 8.25 20.88
CA LYS A 298 6.84 9.68 21.17
C LYS A 298 5.62 10.42 21.73
N GLY A 299 4.47 9.75 21.90
CA GLY A 299 3.25 10.35 22.47
C GLY A 299 2.55 11.38 21.57
N ILE A 300 2.85 11.38 20.28
CA ILE A 300 2.31 12.34 19.31
C ILE A 300 1.34 11.73 18.29
N LEU A 301 1.06 10.42 18.40
CA LEU A 301 0.18 9.73 17.46
C LEU A 301 -1.19 10.40 17.37
N LYS A 302 -1.82 10.69 18.50
CA LYS A 302 -3.17 11.30 18.52
C LYS A 302 -3.21 12.58 17.70
N ARG A 303 -2.26 13.50 17.90
CA ARG A 303 -2.14 14.73 17.12
C ARG A 303 -1.90 14.46 15.63
N SER A 304 -1.11 13.43 15.31
CA SER A 304 -0.71 13.12 13.94
C SER A 304 -1.84 12.54 13.08
N ILE A 305 -2.89 12.02 13.70
CA ILE A 305 -4.06 11.43 13.04
C ILE A 305 -5.33 12.28 13.17
N GLU A 306 -5.29 13.46 13.83
CA GLU A 306 -6.42 14.39 13.94
C GLU A 306 -6.99 14.82 12.58
N LEU A 307 -6.17 14.81 11.52
CA LEU A 307 -6.61 15.03 10.14
C LEU A 307 -7.59 13.95 9.62
N PHE A 308 -7.74 12.85 10.34
CA PHE A 308 -8.55 11.69 9.94
C PHE A 308 -9.59 11.37 11.01
N PRO A 309 -10.73 12.11 11.10
CA PRO A 309 -11.72 11.95 12.17
C PRO A 309 -12.26 10.54 12.33
N TYR A 310 -12.38 9.79 11.23
CA TYR A 310 -12.84 8.39 11.22
C TYR A 310 -11.96 7.44 12.05
N LEU A 311 -10.72 7.85 12.41
CA LEU A 311 -9.82 7.08 13.28
C LEU A 311 -10.00 7.40 14.76
N THR A 312 -10.58 8.55 15.11
CA THR A 312 -10.69 9.08 16.48
C THR A 312 -12.09 8.96 17.08
N GLU A 313 -13.11 8.70 16.27
CA GLU A 313 -14.53 8.65 16.65
C GLU A 313 -15.02 7.27 17.09
N LYS A 314 -14.14 6.37 17.55
CA LYS A 314 -14.52 5.03 18.04
C LYS A 314 -14.34 4.88 19.53
#